data_277a9330ae127ea1c083046e44ac5010
#
_entry.id   277a9330ae127ea1c083046e44ac5010
#
_cell.length_a   1.000
_cell.length_b   1.000
_cell.length_c   1.000
_cell.angle_alpha   90.00
_cell.angle_beta   90.00
_cell.angle_gamma   90.00
#
_symmetry.space_group_name_H-M   'P 1'
#
loop_
_entity.id
_entity.type
_entity.pdbx_description
1 polymer ?
#
loop_
_entity_poly.entity_id
_entity_poly.type
_entity_poly.pdbx_seq_one_letter_code
_entity_poly.pdbx_strand_id
1 'polypeptide(L)'
;MPDRVRSNPTPVIPTTTPNRPATTPQAPAAPAAADAGWAPKSNDKVLFVAMNNSAAHRSTLESDALKARGTNVTVLQDLKVNDTITTRSASGEVATHNLATPEGAMSFALTLGLPGEQTRKIADVLLKGGTDARDELAQIAQQWAVAEKGGQAPSRLVLSGHHVGAGVYGENNGKLDWPTVGALAEAMPRGAKSVEDLLIAGCYSGGQNMMEKYTAMFPAAKTIVAYDGSSPGAASGATAHQKAWEAATRGSGDGIKREIFQGMRKGENVTVWTKTRGFDDGKPRATVDELKQRRTSLESGFKDAWAGGPIPDTQRGPVRDYYNATQRLIQHPDTTPAERKTLEAQRDQTIRLIFHGPVSAKFQEVYGSKLSAGYQALGLPAPDFKAMNRAQALASIAQFESKLAATPGAGEAATKLAPILRDFAELKSSLIPDTWI
;
A
#
# COMPACT_ATOMS: atom_id res chain seq x y z
N MET A 1 -18.35 65.33 20.30
CA MET A 1 -16.93 65.72 20.34
C MET A 1 -16.14 64.41 20.37
N PRO A 2 -15.34 64.11 19.37
CA PRO A 2 -14.60 62.87 19.33
C PRO A 2 -13.19 63.05 19.90
N ASP A 3 -12.80 62.13 20.75
CA ASP A 3 -11.47 62.05 21.36
C ASP A 3 -10.42 61.59 20.37
N ARG A 4 -9.32 62.36 20.35
CA ARG A 4 -8.15 62.09 19.55
C ARG A 4 -7.31 60.98 20.18
N VAL A 5 -7.13 59.86 19.49
CA VAL A 5 -6.12 58.87 19.80
C VAL A 5 -4.76 59.37 19.30
N ARG A 6 -3.82 59.56 20.20
CA ARG A 6 -2.40 59.90 19.89
C ARG A 6 -1.67 58.62 19.45
N SER A 7 -1.14 58.60 18.23
CA SER A 7 -0.20 57.62 17.77
C SER A 7 1.21 57.92 18.29
N ASN A 8 1.81 56.97 18.99
CA ASN A 8 3.23 56.99 19.36
C ASN A 8 4.11 56.61 18.17
N PRO A 9 5.23 57.27 17.93
CA PRO A 9 6.16 56.90 16.88
C PRO A 9 7.00 55.69 17.30
N THR A 10 7.12 54.74 16.39
CA THR A 10 7.98 53.55 16.48
C THR A 10 9.45 53.95 16.40
N PRO A 11 10.34 53.46 17.27
CA PRO A 11 11.77 53.76 17.15
C PRO A 11 12.41 53.06 15.97
N VAL A 12 13.11 53.83 15.15
CA VAL A 12 13.93 53.34 14.02
C VAL A 12 15.23 52.79 14.59
N ILE A 13 15.46 51.49 14.42
CA ILE A 13 16.73 50.84 14.76
C ILE A 13 17.64 50.93 13.52
N PRO A 14 18.86 51.47 13.62
CA PRO A 14 19.80 51.48 12.50
C PRO A 14 20.34 50.07 12.25
N THR A 15 20.07 49.54 11.08
CA THR A 15 20.67 48.27 10.59
C THR A 15 22.09 48.55 10.12
N THR A 16 23.07 48.18 10.91
CA THR A 16 24.46 48.04 10.46
C THR A 16 24.59 46.68 9.77
N THR A 17 24.73 46.71 8.46
CA THR A 17 25.04 45.51 7.65
C THR A 17 26.51 45.16 7.87
N PRO A 18 26.84 43.94 8.34
CA PRO A 18 28.22 43.50 8.33
C PRO A 18 28.64 43.17 6.88
N ASN A 19 29.73 43.73 6.44
CA ASN A 19 30.40 43.37 5.17
C ASN A 19 30.74 41.89 5.18
N ARG A 20 30.02 41.11 4.37
CA ARG A 20 30.34 39.72 4.09
C ARG A 20 31.47 39.69 3.09
N PRO A 21 32.59 38.96 3.35
CA PRO A 21 33.62 38.77 2.37
C PRO A 21 33.02 38.07 1.12
N ALA A 22 33.39 38.54 -0.07
CA ALA A 22 33.01 37.94 -1.33
C ALA A 22 33.49 36.49 -1.38
N THR A 23 32.58 35.54 -1.30
CA THR A 23 32.88 34.13 -1.55
C THR A 23 33.15 33.97 -3.04
N THR A 24 34.37 33.58 -3.37
CA THR A 24 34.77 33.11 -4.70
C THR A 24 33.77 32.01 -5.14
N PRO A 25 33.26 32.04 -6.38
CA PRO A 25 32.40 30.97 -6.86
C PRO A 25 33.16 29.65 -6.79
N GLN A 26 32.71 28.76 -5.91
CA GLN A 26 33.22 27.39 -5.84
C GLN A 26 32.80 26.70 -7.13
N ALA A 27 33.75 26.19 -7.90
CA ALA A 27 33.50 25.38 -9.06
C ALA A 27 32.50 24.26 -8.68
N PRO A 28 31.54 23.90 -9.56
CA PRO A 28 30.61 22.82 -9.29
C PRO A 28 31.43 21.57 -8.94
N ALA A 29 31.15 20.99 -7.78
CA ALA A 29 31.77 19.75 -7.36
C ALA A 29 31.61 18.72 -8.48
N ALA A 30 32.71 18.11 -8.89
CA ALA A 30 32.66 16.98 -9.84
C ALA A 30 31.63 15.97 -9.34
N PRO A 31 30.83 15.38 -10.23
CA PRO A 31 29.87 14.36 -9.84
C PRO A 31 30.62 13.27 -9.06
N ALA A 32 30.13 12.94 -7.86
CA ALA A 32 30.70 11.86 -7.08
C ALA A 32 30.83 10.62 -7.97
N ALA A 33 31.99 9.98 -7.94
CA ALA A 33 32.25 8.78 -8.73
C ALA A 33 31.09 7.81 -8.53
N ALA A 34 30.48 7.36 -9.64
CA ALA A 34 29.40 6.41 -9.63
C ALA A 34 29.83 5.19 -8.79
N ASP A 35 29.01 4.84 -7.79
CA ASP A 35 29.25 3.67 -6.95
C ASP A 35 29.45 2.47 -7.87
N ALA A 36 30.57 1.74 -7.73
CA ALA A 36 30.99 0.67 -8.64
C ALA A 36 29.99 -0.52 -8.79
N GLY A 37 28.83 -0.43 -8.17
CA GLY A 37 27.74 -1.41 -8.25
C GLY A 37 26.50 -0.97 -9.06
N TRP A 38 26.45 0.26 -9.58
CA TRP A 38 25.28 0.79 -10.26
C TRP A 38 25.49 0.82 -11.79
N ALA A 39 25.01 -0.22 -12.44
CA ALA A 39 24.92 -0.21 -13.90
C ALA A 39 23.80 0.73 -14.38
N PRO A 40 23.91 1.36 -15.56
CA PRO A 40 22.82 2.10 -16.19
C PRO A 40 21.56 1.24 -16.24
N LYS A 41 20.39 1.87 -16.05
CA LYS A 41 19.12 1.17 -16.14
C LYS A 41 18.80 0.77 -17.57
N SER A 42 17.91 -0.21 -17.70
CA SER A 42 17.40 -0.63 -19.00
C SER A 42 16.62 0.51 -19.69
N ASN A 43 15.87 1.31 -18.92
CA ASN A 43 15.16 2.52 -19.36
C ASN A 43 14.64 3.31 -18.14
N ASP A 44 14.04 4.50 -18.41
CA ASP A 44 13.42 5.37 -17.39
C ASP A 44 11.88 5.35 -17.44
N LYS A 45 11.27 4.35 -18.07
CA LYS A 45 9.81 4.23 -18.13
C LYS A 45 9.26 3.84 -16.76
N VAL A 46 8.12 4.42 -16.41
CA VAL A 46 7.39 4.12 -15.16
C VAL A 46 6.12 3.35 -15.47
N LEU A 47 5.93 2.23 -14.80
CA LEU A 47 4.64 1.58 -14.66
C LEU A 47 4.02 2.06 -13.36
N PHE A 48 2.89 2.74 -13.44
CA PHE A 48 2.18 3.26 -12.28
C PHE A 48 0.87 2.51 -12.10
N VAL A 49 0.75 1.73 -11.03
CA VAL A 49 -0.46 1.00 -10.68
C VAL A 49 -1.23 1.83 -9.67
N ALA A 50 -2.36 2.38 -10.10
CA ALA A 50 -3.20 3.27 -9.32
C ALA A 50 -4.37 2.50 -8.72
N MET A 51 -4.25 2.06 -7.47
CA MET A 51 -5.32 1.33 -6.78
C MET A 51 -6.42 2.26 -6.27
N ASN A 52 -6.12 3.54 -5.96
CA ASN A 52 -7.09 4.56 -5.58
C ASN A 52 -7.42 5.44 -6.77
N ASN A 53 -8.57 5.29 -7.35
CA ASN A 53 -8.90 5.80 -8.67
C ASN A 53 -9.92 6.93 -8.74
N SER A 54 -10.39 7.51 -7.63
CA SER A 54 -11.18 8.74 -7.69
C SER A 54 -10.29 9.97 -7.90
N ALA A 55 -10.83 11.02 -8.51
CA ALA A 55 -10.10 12.25 -8.86
C ALA A 55 -9.47 12.99 -7.65
N ALA A 56 -10.06 12.83 -6.47
CA ALA A 56 -9.53 13.40 -5.22
C ALA A 56 -8.48 12.51 -4.57
N HIS A 57 -8.23 11.34 -5.10
CA HIS A 57 -7.38 10.34 -4.48
C HIS A 57 -5.91 10.54 -4.84
N ARG A 58 -5.10 10.04 -3.92
CA ARG A 58 -3.65 10.09 -3.99
C ARG A 58 -3.11 9.58 -5.32
N SER A 59 -3.52 8.38 -5.75
CA SER A 59 -2.98 7.73 -6.94
C SER A 59 -3.23 8.53 -8.21
N THR A 60 -4.41 9.15 -8.35
CA THR A 60 -4.73 10.02 -9.48
C THR A 60 -3.82 11.25 -9.51
N LEU A 61 -3.70 11.95 -8.36
CA LEU A 61 -2.85 13.13 -8.26
C LEU A 61 -1.38 12.82 -8.52
N GLU A 62 -0.88 11.68 -8.04
CA GLU A 62 0.49 11.23 -8.28
C GLU A 62 0.74 10.91 -9.75
N SER A 63 -0.16 10.19 -10.42
CA SER A 63 -0.03 9.83 -11.83
C SER A 63 -0.12 11.05 -12.73
N ASP A 64 -1.02 11.99 -12.46
CA ASP A 64 -1.16 13.22 -13.21
C ASP A 64 0.07 14.13 -13.02
N ALA A 65 0.63 14.17 -11.82
CA ALA A 65 1.87 14.90 -11.56
C ALA A 65 3.07 14.30 -12.32
N LEU A 66 3.15 12.97 -12.51
CA LEU A 66 4.16 12.35 -13.38
C LEU A 66 4.00 12.77 -14.84
N LYS A 67 2.78 12.68 -15.35
CA LYS A 67 2.46 13.10 -16.74
C LYS A 67 2.79 14.57 -16.96
N ALA A 68 2.40 15.45 -16.04
CA ALA A 68 2.67 16.88 -16.13
C ALA A 68 4.17 17.24 -16.14
N ARG A 69 5.02 16.39 -15.55
CA ARG A 69 6.48 16.54 -15.61
C ARG A 69 7.13 15.94 -16.86
N GLY A 70 6.34 15.40 -17.77
CA GLY A 70 6.84 14.76 -19.00
C GLY A 70 7.49 13.40 -18.77
N THR A 71 7.20 12.75 -17.65
CA THR A 71 7.69 11.38 -17.36
C THR A 71 7.03 10.39 -18.32
N ASN A 72 7.82 9.49 -18.90
CA ASN A 72 7.29 8.38 -19.70
C ASN A 72 6.63 7.37 -18.75
N VAL A 73 5.33 7.57 -18.52
CA VAL A 73 4.54 6.78 -17.57
C VAL A 73 3.40 6.05 -18.26
N THR A 74 3.28 4.76 -18.00
CA THR A 74 2.09 3.96 -18.27
C THR A 74 1.30 3.84 -16.97
N VAL A 75 0.09 4.38 -16.94
CA VAL A 75 -0.79 4.33 -15.76
C VAL A 75 -1.78 3.21 -15.95
N LEU A 76 -1.78 2.26 -15.02
CA LEU A 76 -2.80 1.23 -14.90
C LEU A 76 -3.81 1.73 -13.88
N GLN A 77 -5.00 2.00 -14.33
CA GLN A 77 -6.10 2.53 -13.53
C GLN A 77 -7.39 1.95 -14.06
N ASP A 78 -8.13 1.29 -13.23
CA ASP A 78 -9.51 0.95 -13.51
C ASP A 78 -10.45 1.88 -12.75
N LEU A 79 -11.47 2.35 -13.44
CA LEU A 79 -12.55 3.16 -12.87
C LEU A 79 -13.83 2.33 -12.67
N LYS A 80 -13.77 1.03 -12.92
CA LYS A 80 -14.90 0.11 -12.83
C LYS A 80 -14.58 -1.02 -11.87
N VAL A 81 -15.51 -1.30 -10.99
CA VAL A 81 -15.44 -2.46 -10.08
C VAL A 81 -15.82 -3.71 -10.88
N ASN A 82 -14.85 -4.32 -11.53
CA ASN A 82 -15.04 -5.58 -12.25
C ASN A 82 -13.71 -6.29 -12.53
N ASP A 83 -13.79 -7.59 -12.77
CA ASP A 83 -12.66 -8.45 -13.14
C ASP A 83 -12.62 -8.66 -14.67
N THR A 84 -12.84 -7.61 -15.47
CA THR A 84 -12.83 -7.72 -16.93
C THR A 84 -11.73 -6.89 -17.54
N ILE A 85 -11.13 -7.39 -18.61
CA ILE A 85 -10.15 -6.65 -19.40
C ILE A 85 -10.49 -6.71 -20.87
N THR A 86 -10.30 -5.60 -21.57
CA THR A 86 -10.50 -5.54 -23.02
C THR A 86 -9.14 -5.50 -23.71
N THR A 87 -8.96 -6.39 -24.69
CA THR A 87 -7.76 -6.44 -25.52
C THR A 87 -8.11 -6.09 -26.97
N ARG A 88 -7.11 -5.60 -27.70
CA ARG A 88 -7.21 -5.36 -29.15
C ARG A 88 -6.11 -6.13 -29.85
N SER A 89 -6.51 -6.95 -30.83
CA SER A 89 -5.56 -7.70 -31.68
C SER A 89 -4.83 -6.77 -32.66
N ALA A 90 -3.78 -7.26 -33.29
CA ALA A 90 -3.08 -6.55 -34.36
C ALA A 90 -4.00 -6.26 -35.59
N SER A 91 -5.03 -7.08 -35.80
CA SER A 91 -6.06 -6.85 -36.84
C SER A 91 -7.11 -5.81 -36.43
N GLY A 92 -7.03 -5.28 -35.21
CA GLY A 92 -8.00 -4.31 -34.67
C GLY A 92 -9.23 -4.92 -34.01
N GLU A 93 -9.35 -6.24 -33.97
CA GLU A 93 -10.43 -6.94 -33.29
C GLU A 93 -10.38 -6.71 -31.77
N VAL A 94 -11.53 -6.43 -31.18
CA VAL A 94 -11.67 -6.14 -29.75
C VAL A 94 -12.33 -7.32 -29.06
N ALA A 95 -11.70 -7.84 -28.03
CA ALA A 95 -12.23 -8.91 -27.18
C ALA A 95 -12.26 -8.48 -25.72
N THR A 96 -13.32 -8.81 -25.00
CA THR A 96 -13.45 -8.60 -23.55
C THR A 96 -13.37 -9.95 -22.86
N HIS A 97 -12.51 -10.06 -21.84
CA HIS A 97 -12.24 -11.26 -21.07
C HIS A 97 -12.72 -11.10 -19.64
N ASN A 98 -13.53 -12.03 -19.15
CA ASN A 98 -13.91 -12.10 -17.74
C ASN A 98 -12.86 -12.93 -16.99
N LEU A 99 -11.98 -12.26 -16.26
CA LEU A 99 -10.84 -12.87 -15.56
C LEU A 99 -11.26 -13.69 -14.32
N ALA A 100 -12.51 -13.58 -13.89
CA ALA A 100 -13.05 -14.40 -12.81
C ALA A 100 -13.44 -15.81 -13.26
N THR A 101 -13.39 -16.10 -14.57
CA THR A 101 -13.68 -17.42 -15.13
C THR A 101 -12.44 -18.09 -15.75
N PRO A 102 -12.30 -19.43 -15.71
CA PRO A 102 -11.19 -20.14 -16.32
C PRO A 102 -11.03 -19.82 -17.82
N GLU A 103 -12.14 -19.75 -18.54
CA GLU A 103 -12.18 -19.48 -19.97
C GLU A 103 -11.70 -18.06 -20.28
N GLY A 104 -12.17 -17.05 -19.50
CA GLY A 104 -11.80 -15.65 -19.69
C GLY A 104 -10.34 -15.39 -19.32
N ALA A 105 -9.86 -15.95 -18.21
CA ALA A 105 -8.47 -15.84 -17.80
C ALA A 105 -7.53 -16.50 -18.82
N MET A 106 -7.88 -17.68 -19.31
CA MET A 106 -7.11 -18.38 -20.36
C MET A 106 -7.16 -17.62 -21.68
N SER A 107 -8.34 -17.15 -22.09
CA SER A 107 -8.50 -16.37 -23.33
C SER A 107 -7.66 -15.09 -23.30
N PHE A 108 -7.64 -14.39 -22.18
CA PHE A 108 -6.74 -13.23 -22.00
C PHE A 108 -5.28 -13.64 -22.07
N ALA A 109 -4.85 -14.66 -21.30
CA ALA A 109 -3.45 -15.10 -21.24
C ALA A 109 -2.90 -15.51 -22.62
N LEU A 110 -3.74 -16.09 -23.48
CA LEU A 110 -3.39 -16.41 -24.86
C LEU A 110 -3.07 -15.16 -25.69
N THR A 111 -3.72 -14.03 -25.43
CA THR A 111 -3.45 -12.76 -26.15
C THR A 111 -2.05 -12.22 -25.89
N LEU A 112 -1.39 -12.65 -24.82
CA LEU A 112 -0.02 -12.23 -24.50
C LEU A 112 1.03 -12.83 -25.46
N GLY A 113 0.69 -13.89 -26.19
CA GLY A 113 1.57 -14.53 -27.17
C GLY A 113 2.81 -15.16 -26.55
N LEU A 114 2.66 -15.78 -25.38
CA LEU A 114 3.73 -16.44 -24.62
C LEU A 114 3.66 -17.97 -24.77
N PRO A 115 4.74 -18.72 -24.41
CA PRO A 115 4.72 -20.18 -24.45
C PRO A 115 3.56 -20.78 -23.64
N GLY A 116 3.01 -21.90 -24.09
CA GLY A 116 1.78 -22.49 -23.55
C GLY A 116 1.83 -22.80 -22.02
N GLU A 117 2.99 -23.22 -21.50
CA GLU A 117 3.15 -23.43 -20.05
C GLU A 117 3.07 -22.10 -19.28
N GLN A 118 3.74 -21.07 -19.77
CA GLN A 118 3.72 -19.74 -19.17
C GLN A 118 2.32 -19.13 -19.25
N THR A 119 1.63 -19.28 -20.39
CA THR A 119 0.24 -18.86 -20.58
C THR A 119 -0.68 -19.49 -19.53
N ARG A 120 -0.55 -20.80 -19.27
CA ARG A 120 -1.35 -21.50 -18.24
C ARG A 120 -1.04 -20.95 -16.84
N LYS A 121 0.23 -20.78 -16.49
CA LYS A 121 0.63 -20.21 -15.19
C LYS A 121 0.02 -18.82 -14.96
N ILE A 122 0.02 -17.97 -15.99
CA ILE A 122 -0.57 -16.62 -15.90
C ILE A 122 -2.09 -16.74 -15.71
N ALA A 123 -2.79 -17.57 -16.47
CA ALA A 123 -4.23 -17.77 -16.29
C ALA A 123 -4.57 -18.25 -14.87
N ASP A 124 -3.81 -19.20 -14.34
CA ASP A 124 -3.98 -19.71 -12.97
C ASP A 124 -3.75 -18.62 -11.91
N VAL A 125 -2.77 -17.74 -12.12
CA VAL A 125 -2.51 -16.60 -11.22
C VAL A 125 -3.68 -15.63 -11.25
N LEU A 126 -4.20 -15.29 -12.42
CA LEU A 126 -5.35 -14.38 -12.54
C LEU A 126 -6.59 -14.94 -11.84
N LEU A 127 -6.89 -16.22 -12.02
CA LEU A 127 -8.00 -16.89 -11.33
C LEU A 127 -7.89 -16.85 -9.80
N LYS A 128 -6.66 -16.94 -9.28
CA LYS A 128 -6.37 -16.85 -7.84
C LYS A 128 -6.31 -15.41 -7.32
N GLY A 129 -6.28 -14.43 -8.20
CA GLY A 129 -6.29 -13.02 -7.87
C GLY A 129 -7.51 -12.64 -7.04
N GLY A 130 -7.36 -11.60 -6.23
CA GLY A 130 -8.47 -11.03 -5.46
C GLY A 130 -9.56 -10.48 -6.39
N THR A 131 -10.80 -10.55 -5.95
CA THR A 131 -11.93 -9.89 -6.62
C THR A 131 -11.61 -8.41 -6.84
N ASP A 132 -11.95 -7.88 -7.98
CA ASP A 132 -11.71 -6.49 -8.42
C ASP A 132 -10.21 -6.09 -8.48
N ALA A 133 -9.29 -7.06 -8.52
CA ALA A 133 -7.85 -6.81 -8.72
C ALA A 133 -7.24 -7.70 -9.82
N ARG A 134 -8.06 -8.51 -10.48
CA ARG A 134 -7.59 -9.39 -11.56
C ARG A 134 -7.23 -8.62 -12.81
N ASP A 135 -7.95 -7.56 -13.08
CA ASP A 135 -7.69 -6.70 -14.25
C ASP A 135 -6.41 -5.87 -14.07
N GLU A 136 -6.08 -5.38 -12.86
CA GLU A 136 -4.77 -4.78 -12.61
C GLU A 136 -3.63 -5.78 -12.77
N LEU A 137 -3.81 -7.02 -12.27
CA LEU A 137 -2.85 -8.10 -12.50
C LEU A 137 -2.68 -8.39 -13.99
N ALA A 138 -3.77 -8.44 -14.73
CA ALA A 138 -3.75 -8.67 -16.18
C ALA A 138 -3.06 -7.52 -16.93
N GLN A 139 -3.31 -6.27 -16.53
CA GLN A 139 -2.64 -5.10 -17.08
C GLN A 139 -1.14 -5.11 -16.79
N ILE A 140 -0.72 -5.51 -15.58
CA ILE A 140 0.71 -5.72 -15.25
C ILE A 140 1.28 -6.82 -16.17
N ALA A 141 0.58 -7.94 -16.33
CA ALA A 141 1.01 -9.03 -17.20
C ALA A 141 1.17 -8.57 -18.66
N GLN A 142 0.30 -7.71 -19.20
CA GLN A 142 0.47 -7.10 -20.52
C GLN A 142 1.77 -6.31 -20.65
N GLN A 143 2.11 -5.50 -19.65
CA GLN A 143 3.35 -4.72 -19.64
C GLN A 143 4.59 -5.64 -19.56
N TRP A 144 4.53 -6.66 -18.73
CA TRP A 144 5.63 -7.61 -18.54
C TRP A 144 5.79 -8.58 -19.74
N ALA A 145 4.72 -8.88 -20.46
CA ALA A 145 4.80 -9.69 -21.68
C ALA A 145 5.72 -9.09 -22.76
N VAL A 146 5.92 -7.77 -22.73
CA VAL A 146 6.90 -7.10 -23.58
C VAL A 146 8.31 -7.62 -23.30
N ALA A 147 8.70 -7.68 -22.00
CA ALA A 147 10.01 -8.20 -21.59
C ALA A 147 10.14 -9.72 -21.82
N GLU A 148 9.06 -10.50 -21.60
CA GLU A 148 9.06 -11.93 -21.87
C GLU A 148 9.37 -12.24 -23.35
N LYS A 149 8.96 -11.35 -24.26
CA LYS A 149 9.23 -11.43 -25.71
C LYS A 149 10.54 -10.74 -26.14
N GLY A 150 11.38 -10.32 -25.17
CA GLY A 150 12.68 -9.70 -25.46
C GLY A 150 12.64 -8.19 -25.71
N GLY A 151 11.48 -7.53 -25.51
CA GLY A 151 11.36 -6.07 -25.56
C GLY A 151 11.70 -5.39 -24.22
N GLN A 152 11.54 -4.07 -24.18
CA GLN A 152 11.81 -3.26 -22.99
C GLN A 152 10.52 -2.91 -22.24
N ALA A 153 10.21 -3.64 -21.17
CA ALA A 153 9.18 -3.25 -20.23
C ALA A 153 9.65 -2.07 -19.33
N PRO A 154 8.72 -1.36 -18.65
CA PRO A 154 9.09 -0.31 -17.71
C PRO A 154 10.04 -0.81 -16.61
N SER A 155 11.11 -0.04 -16.35
CA SER A 155 12.11 -0.38 -15.33
C SER A 155 11.78 0.19 -13.94
N ARG A 156 10.85 1.12 -13.85
CA ARG A 156 10.40 1.73 -12.60
C ARG A 156 8.94 1.37 -12.34
N LEU A 157 8.64 0.88 -11.14
CA LEU A 157 7.29 0.48 -10.74
C LEU A 157 6.82 1.28 -9.53
N VAL A 158 5.64 1.88 -9.64
CA VAL A 158 4.94 2.52 -8.53
C VAL A 158 3.66 1.72 -8.26
N LEU A 159 3.50 1.28 -7.02
CA LEU A 159 2.25 0.70 -6.51
C LEU A 159 1.65 1.69 -5.52
N SER A 160 0.60 2.39 -5.91
CA SER A 160 -0.02 3.46 -5.11
C SER A 160 -1.41 3.06 -4.65
N GLY A 161 -1.64 3.09 -3.34
CA GLY A 161 -2.91 2.73 -2.72
C GLY A 161 -2.82 2.62 -1.21
N HIS A 162 -3.81 2.00 -0.62
CA HIS A 162 -3.79 1.58 0.78
C HIS A 162 -2.88 0.37 0.96
N HIS A 163 -2.31 0.22 2.15
CA HIS A 163 -1.49 -0.94 2.48
C HIS A 163 -1.50 -1.20 3.99
N VAL A 164 -1.68 -2.48 4.38
CA VAL A 164 -1.68 -2.93 5.78
C VAL A 164 -0.92 -4.27 5.96
N GLY A 165 0.14 -4.48 5.20
CA GLY A 165 1.02 -5.65 5.34
C GLY A 165 0.81 -6.79 4.34
N ALA A 166 -0.40 -6.99 3.82
CA ALA A 166 -0.72 -8.13 2.95
C ALA A 166 -0.72 -7.82 1.45
N GLY A 167 -0.73 -6.54 1.06
CA GLY A 167 -0.79 -6.11 -0.34
C GLY A 167 -1.18 -4.64 -0.45
N VAL A 168 -1.23 -4.14 -1.67
CA VAL A 168 -1.73 -2.80 -2.00
C VAL A 168 -3.17 -2.92 -2.48
N TYR A 169 -4.04 -2.03 -2.01
CA TYR A 169 -5.45 -2.08 -2.37
C TYR A 169 -6.07 -0.69 -2.51
N GLY A 170 -7.16 -0.64 -3.23
CA GLY A 170 -7.98 0.54 -3.46
C GLY A 170 -9.41 0.35 -2.95
N GLU A 171 -10.20 1.38 -3.06
CA GLU A 171 -11.61 1.35 -2.62
C GLU A 171 -12.48 0.51 -3.53
N ASN A 172 -12.19 0.53 -4.82
CA ASN A 172 -12.98 -0.15 -5.85
C ASN A 172 -12.16 -1.14 -6.68
N ASN A 173 -10.85 -1.29 -6.43
CA ASN A 173 -9.94 -2.11 -7.22
C ASN A 173 -9.43 -3.31 -6.44
N GLY A 174 -10.19 -3.80 -5.48
CA GLY A 174 -9.78 -4.97 -4.70
C GLY A 174 -8.40 -4.84 -4.07
N LYS A 175 -7.65 -5.94 -4.05
CA LYS A 175 -6.32 -6.01 -3.43
C LYS A 175 -5.32 -6.79 -4.30
N LEU A 176 -4.24 -6.14 -4.66
CA LEU A 176 -3.04 -6.78 -5.18
C LEU A 176 -2.25 -7.36 -3.99
N ASP A 177 -2.57 -8.58 -3.58
CA ASP A 177 -1.86 -9.25 -2.50
C ASP A 177 -0.48 -9.74 -2.95
N TRP A 178 0.47 -9.74 -2.00
CA TRP A 178 1.85 -10.08 -2.30
C TRP A 178 2.05 -11.52 -2.78
N PRO A 179 1.35 -12.55 -2.27
CA PRO A 179 1.43 -13.90 -2.83
C PRO A 179 1.05 -13.95 -4.31
N THR A 180 -0.01 -13.26 -4.72
CA THR A 180 -0.47 -13.25 -6.12
C THR A 180 0.47 -12.47 -7.03
N VAL A 181 0.96 -11.30 -6.58
CA VAL A 181 2.00 -10.54 -7.31
C VAL A 181 3.29 -11.36 -7.43
N GLY A 182 3.68 -12.07 -6.38
CA GLY A 182 4.82 -12.99 -6.41
C GLY A 182 4.64 -14.14 -7.40
N ALA A 183 3.47 -14.77 -7.41
CA ALA A 183 3.16 -15.83 -8.37
C ALA A 183 3.17 -15.32 -9.83
N LEU A 184 2.71 -14.07 -10.06
CA LEU A 184 2.84 -13.45 -11.39
C LEU A 184 4.31 -13.19 -11.75
N ALA A 185 5.12 -12.74 -10.79
CA ALA A 185 6.56 -12.55 -11.00
C ALA A 185 7.29 -13.87 -11.34
N GLU A 186 6.91 -14.97 -10.68
CA GLU A 186 7.40 -16.32 -11.00
C GLU A 186 6.94 -16.80 -12.39
N ALA A 187 5.70 -16.53 -12.76
CA ALA A 187 5.17 -16.86 -14.08
C ALA A 187 5.80 -16.01 -15.20
N MET A 188 6.27 -14.80 -14.88
CA MET A 188 6.82 -13.82 -15.82
C MET A 188 8.20 -13.30 -15.35
N PRO A 189 9.24 -14.15 -15.32
CA PRO A 189 10.51 -13.83 -14.68
C PRO A 189 11.31 -12.72 -15.39
N ARG A 190 11.17 -12.56 -16.71
CA ARG A 190 11.81 -11.45 -17.44
C ARG A 190 11.09 -10.12 -17.16
N GLY A 191 9.75 -10.17 -17.06
CA GLY A 191 8.94 -9.03 -16.67
C GLY A 191 9.28 -8.56 -15.26
N ALA A 192 9.33 -9.48 -14.29
CA ALA A 192 9.74 -9.18 -12.92
C ALA A 192 11.18 -8.63 -12.84
N LYS A 193 12.13 -9.18 -13.61
CA LYS A 193 13.51 -8.67 -13.72
C LYS A 193 13.63 -7.33 -14.44
N SER A 194 12.62 -6.88 -15.16
CA SER A 194 12.67 -5.53 -15.75
C SER A 194 12.52 -4.43 -14.68
N VAL A 195 11.95 -4.74 -13.53
CA VAL A 195 11.72 -3.78 -12.44
C VAL A 195 13.02 -3.56 -11.66
N GLU A 196 13.57 -2.36 -11.77
CA GLU A 196 14.84 -1.96 -11.14
C GLU A 196 14.63 -0.97 -9.98
N ASP A 197 13.56 -0.15 -10.02
CA ASP A 197 13.22 0.78 -8.94
C ASP A 197 11.75 0.66 -8.56
N LEU A 198 11.52 0.59 -7.26
CA LEU A 198 10.19 0.41 -6.67
C LEU A 198 9.83 1.60 -5.78
N LEU A 199 8.61 2.09 -5.92
CA LEU A 199 7.94 2.93 -4.92
C LEU A 199 6.65 2.24 -4.48
N ILE A 200 6.60 1.82 -3.21
CA ILE A 200 5.36 1.33 -2.61
C ILE A 200 4.71 2.49 -1.85
N ALA A 201 3.82 3.17 -2.54
CA ALA A 201 3.15 4.36 -2.06
C ALA A 201 1.93 4.01 -1.19
N GLY A 202 2.14 3.27 -0.12
CA GLY A 202 1.15 2.80 0.84
C GLY A 202 1.66 2.83 2.28
N CYS A 203 0.74 2.95 3.26
CA CYS A 203 1.08 2.98 4.67
C CYS A 203 1.67 1.65 5.14
N TYR A 204 2.64 1.67 6.06
CA TYR A 204 3.23 0.47 6.68
C TYR A 204 3.78 -0.57 5.67
N SER A 205 4.18 -0.12 4.49
CA SER A 205 4.77 -0.95 3.44
C SER A 205 6.28 -1.12 3.56
N GLY A 206 6.93 -0.33 4.42
CA GLY A 206 8.38 -0.18 4.49
C GLY A 206 9.01 -0.82 5.70
N GLY A 207 9.07 -2.13 5.78
CA GLY A 207 9.84 -2.81 6.80
C GLY A 207 10.93 -3.68 6.17
N GLN A 208 11.96 -4.06 6.93
CA GLN A 208 13.03 -4.91 6.40
C GLN A 208 12.49 -6.21 5.80
N ASN A 209 11.58 -6.90 6.50
CA ASN A 209 10.94 -8.11 5.99
C ASN A 209 10.10 -7.87 4.73
N MET A 210 9.55 -6.67 4.56
CA MET A 210 8.86 -6.30 3.33
C MET A 210 9.85 -6.06 2.20
N MET A 211 11.01 -5.42 2.48
CA MET A 211 12.08 -5.26 1.48
C MET A 211 12.60 -6.62 0.99
N GLU A 212 12.75 -7.60 1.90
CA GLU A 212 13.11 -8.97 1.55
C GLU A 212 12.07 -9.62 0.60
N LYS A 213 10.78 -9.43 0.87
CA LYS A 213 9.72 -9.90 -0.03
C LYS A 213 9.77 -9.20 -1.39
N TYR A 214 9.95 -7.88 -1.41
CA TYR A 214 10.02 -7.14 -2.67
C TYR A 214 11.25 -7.54 -3.50
N THR A 215 12.41 -7.69 -2.89
CA THR A 215 13.62 -8.13 -3.59
C THR A 215 13.52 -9.57 -4.08
N ALA A 216 12.77 -10.44 -3.40
CA ALA A 216 12.48 -11.79 -3.89
C ALA A 216 11.56 -11.76 -5.14
N MET A 217 10.54 -10.90 -5.13
CA MET A 217 9.64 -10.73 -6.28
C MET A 217 10.31 -10.01 -7.46
N PHE A 218 11.19 -9.03 -7.17
CA PHE A 218 11.87 -8.19 -8.16
C PHE A 218 13.39 -8.32 -8.02
N PRO A 219 13.98 -9.41 -8.52
CA PRO A 219 15.39 -9.73 -8.25
C PRO A 219 16.40 -8.78 -8.90
N ALA A 220 15.98 -7.94 -9.84
CA ALA A 220 16.80 -6.89 -10.43
C ALA A 220 16.64 -5.54 -9.72
N ALA A 221 15.84 -5.47 -8.65
CA ALA A 221 15.64 -4.22 -7.93
C ALA A 221 16.97 -3.64 -7.45
N LYS A 222 17.18 -2.37 -7.71
CA LYS A 222 18.31 -1.54 -7.28
C LYS A 222 17.90 -0.67 -6.10
N THR A 223 16.66 -0.16 -6.16
CA THR A 223 16.09 0.70 -5.11
C THR A 223 14.66 0.33 -4.79
N ILE A 224 14.31 0.44 -3.52
CA ILE A 224 12.93 0.33 -3.05
C ILE A 224 12.69 1.46 -2.06
N VAL A 225 11.64 2.22 -2.28
CA VAL A 225 11.16 3.26 -1.35
C VAL A 225 9.78 2.89 -0.87
N ALA A 226 9.57 2.93 0.44
CA ALA A 226 8.31 2.59 1.07
C ALA A 226 8.16 3.34 2.40
N TYR A 227 7.18 3.01 3.23
CA TYR A 227 6.87 3.73 4.47
C TYR A 227 6.68 2.76 5.63
N ASP A 228 7.40 2.95 6.73
CA ASP A 228 7.23 2.15 7.96
C ASP A 228 6.12 2.67 8.89
N GLY A 229 5.52 3.80 8.51
CA GLY A 229 4.37 4.42 9.16
C GLY A 229 3.34 4.84 8.11
N SER A 230 2.55 5.86 8.43
CA SER A 230 1.60 6.43 7.47
C SER A 230 2.35 7.08 6.30
N SER A 231 2.03 6.66 5.09
CA SER A 231 2.49 7.34 3.88
C SER A 231 1.81 8.71 3.73
N PRO A 232 2.38 9.68 2.99
CA PRO A 232 1.69 10.92 2.72
C PRO A 232 0.48 10.66 1.81
N GLY A 233 -0.65 11.28 2.13
CA GLY A 233 -1.84 11.32 1.27
C GLY A 233 -1.80 12.49 0.29
N ALA A 234 -2.87 12.66 -0.49
CA ALA A 234 -3.01 13.74 -1.47
C ALA A 234 -2.72 15.13 -0.88
N ALA A 235 -3.37 15.47 0.24
CA ALA A 235 -3.20 16.75 0.94
C ALA A 235 -1.92 16.84 1.80
N SER A 236 -1.17 15.75 1.94
CA SER A 236 -0.01 15.69 2.85
C SER A 236 1.33 15.46 2.17
N GLY A 237 1.41 15.66 0.86
CA GLY A 237 2.68 15.72 0.15
C GLY A 237 3.04 14.48 -0.67
N ALA A 238 2.09 13.59 -1.02
CA ALA A 238 2.34 12.41 -1.85
C ALA A 238 3.08 12.74 -3.15
N THR A 239 2.64 13.78 -3.86
CA THR A 239 3.27 14.23 -5.11
C THR A 239 4.70 14.75 -4.90
N ALA A 240 5.00 15.35 -3.72
CA ALA A 240 6.35 15.81 -3.39
C ALA A 240 7.29 14.63 -3.17
N HIS A 241 6.85 13.61 -2.41
CA HIS A 241 7.61 12.38 -2.20
C HIS A 241 7.86 11.65 -3.53
N GLN A 242 6.83 11.53 -4.37
CA GLN A 242 6.97 10.92 -5.68
C GLN A 242 7.95 11.67 -6.58
N LYS A 243 7.90 13.02 -6.59
CA LYS A 243 8.83 13.86 -7.33
C LYS A 243 10.28 13.62 -6.88
N ALA A 244 10.49 13.53 -5.56
CA ALA A 244 11.80 13.23 -4.98
C ALA A 244 12.30 11.84 -5.40
N TRP A 245 11.44 10.81 -5.31
CA TRP A 245 11.75 9.46 -5.79
C TRP A 245 12.08 9.44 -7.27
N GLU A 246 11.25 10.10 -8.10
CA GLU A 246 11.44 10.14 -9.54
C GLU A 246 12.79 10.77 -9.91
N ALA A 247 13.14 11.90 -9.30
CA ALA A 247 14.41 12.58 -9.55
C ALA A 247 15.61 11.72 -9.12
N ALA A 248 15.53 11.09 -7.96
CA ALA A 248 16.62 10.30 -7.39
C ALA A 248 16.79 8.94 -8.07
N THR A 249 15.76 8.41 -8.73
CA THR A 249 15.80 7.12 -9.46
C THR A 249 15.93 7.28 -10.97
N ARG A 250 16.12 8.48 -11.49
CA ARG A 250 16.40 8.72 -12.92
C ARG A 250 17.82 8.28 -13.25
N GLY A 251 18.03 7.77 -14.45
CA GLY A 251 19.37 7.32 -14.87
C GLY A 251 19.85 6.07 -14.14
N SER A 252 20.96 6.13 -13.39
CA SER A 252 21.48 5.02 -12.61
C SER A 252 20.69 4.71 -11.36
N GLY A 253 20.03 5.70 -10.75
CA GLY A 253 19.27 5.58 -9.52
C GLY A 253 20.10 5.57 -8.24
N ASP A 254 21.41 5.79 -8.31
CA ASP A 254 22.36 5.80 -7.18
C ASP A 254 22.16 6.97 -6.21
N GLY A 255 21.44 8.00 -6.66
CA GLY A 255 21.11 9.19 -5.86
C GLY A 255 20.04 8.99 -4.78
N ILE A 256 19.33 7.86 -4.76
CA ILE A 256 18.26 7.66 -3.79
C ILE A 256 18.80 7.44 -2.38
N LYS A 257 18.43 8.33 -1.46
CA LYS A 257 18.78 8.27 -0.04
C LYS A 257 17.59 8.72 0.78
N ARG A 258 17.48 8.25 2.02
CA ARG A 258 16.38 8.61 2.91
C ARG A 258 16.37 10.11 3.23
N GLU A 259 17.54 10.73 3.33
CA GLU A 259 17.71 12.16 3.63
C GLU A 259 17.02 13.09 2.63
N ILE A 260 16.77 12.64 1.40
CA ILE A 260 16.02 13.42 0.39
C ILE A 260 14.60 13.77 0.89
N PHE A 261 14.04 12.92 1.74
CA PHE A 261 12.70 13.08 2.28
C PHE A 261 12.69 13.81 3.63
N GLN A 262 13.84 14.11 4.21
CA GLN A 262 13.92 14.87 5.47
C GLN A 262 13.30 16.27 5.29
N GLY A 263 12.53 16.67 6.29
CA GLY A 263 11.81 17.95 6.28
C GLY A 263 10.50 17.91 5.45
N MET A 264 10.24 16.87 4.68
CA MET A 264 8.92 16.67 4.06
C MET A 264 7.94 16.14 5.10
N ARG A 265 6.68 16.52 4.99
CA ARG A 265 5.62 15.97 5.85
C ARG A 265 5.58 14.45 5.69
N LYS A 266 5.69 13.71 6.80
CA LYS A 266 5.83 12.24 6.87
C LYS A 266 7.12 11.68 6.25
N GLY A 267 8.11 12.51 6.03
CA GLY A 267 9.43 12.07 5.55
C GLY A 267 10.16 11.18 6.56
N GLU A 268 9.84 11.32 7.85
CA GLU A 268 10.35 10.45 8.93
C GLU A 268 9.91 8.99 8.82
N ASN A 269 8.80 8.73 8.11
CA ASN A 269 8.27 7.39 7.87
C ASN A 269 8.85 6.73 6.62
N VAL A 270 9.65 7.45 5.84
CA VAL A 270 10.25 6.89 4.63
C VAL A 270 11.33 5.89 4.99
N THR A 271 11.26 4.75 4.33
CA THR A 271 12.30 3.73 4.35
C THR A 271 12.85 3.53 2.95
N VAL A 272 14.14 3.32 2.86
CA VAL A 272 14.84 3.11 1.60
C VAL A 272 15.65 1.82 1.69
N TRP A 273 15.52 0.98 0.69
CA TRP A 273 16.46 -0.11 0.47
C TRP A 273 17.20 0.11 -0.83
N THR A 274 18.49 -0.12 -0.81
CA THR A 274 19.30 -0.13 -2.04
C THR A 274 20.14 -1.38 -2.10
N LYS A 275 20.41 -1.87 -3.29
CA LYS A 275 21.23 -3.06 -3.49
C LYS A 275 22.63 -2.93 -2.90
N THR A 276 23.19 -1.73 -2.86
CA THR A 276 24.53 -1.46 -2.37
C THR A 276 24.62 -1.14 -0.88
N ARG A 277 23.59 -0.49 -0.30
CA ARG A 277 23.60 -0.02 1.09
C ARG A 277 22.69 -0.81 2.02
N GLY A 278 21.81 -1.67 1.46
CA GLY A 278 20.82 -2.39 2.23
C GLY A 278 19.66 -1.50 2.69
N PHE A 279 19.02 -1.90 3.78
CA PHE A 279 17.86 -1.25 4.37
C PHE A 279 18.25 -0.07 5.27
N ASP A 280 17.55 1.06 5.10
CA ASP A 280 17.67 2.28 5.88
C ASP A 280 16.29 2.81 6.27
N ASP A 281 16.00 2.80 7.56
CA ASP A 281 14.80 3.41 8.17
C ASP A 281 15.14 4.70 8.95
N GLY A 282 16.40 5.10 8.96
CA GLY A 282 16.91 6.29 9.68
C GLY A 282 16.83 6.19 11.20
N LYS A 283 16.57 5.01 11.74
CA LYS A 283 16.38 4.80 13.18
C LYS A 283 17.60 4.08 13.77
N PRO A 284 18.08 4.51 14.94
CA PRO A 284 19.13 3.76 15.63
C PRO A 284 18.64 2.33 15.89
N ARG A 285 19.53 1.38 15.74
CA ARG A 285 19.23 -0.03 16.07
C ARG A 285 19.01 -0.13 17.58
N ALA A 286 17.75 -0.29 17.99
CA ALA A 286 17.44 -0.64 19.36
C ALA A 286 17.65 -2.15 19.54
N THR A 287 18.11 -2.56 20.72
CA THR A 287 18.23 -3.97 21.09
C THR A 287 16.85 -4.65 21.15
N VAL A 288 16.84 -5.98 21.09
CA VAL A 288 15.60 -6.77 21.26
C VAL A 288 14.92 -6.43 22.60
N ASP A 289 15.72 -6.28 23.66
CA ASP A 289 15.20 -6.02 25.01
C ASP A 289 14.58 -4.62 25.10
N GLU A 290 15.20 -3.60 24.54
CA GLU A 290 14.64 -2.24 24.48
C GLU A 290 13.33 -2.22 23.68
N LEU A 291 13.25 -2.96 22.58
CA LEU A 291 12.04 -3.06 21.77
C LEU A 291 10.93 -3.82 22.52
N LYS A 292 11.26 -4.90 23.24
CA LYS A 292 10.33 -5.66 24.08
C LYS A 292 9.81 -4.78 25.22
N GLN A 293 10.68 -4.06 25.91
CA GLN A 293 10.32 -3.14 27.00
C GLN A 293 9.40 -2.03 26.49
N ARG A 294 9.74 -1.39 25.39
CA ARG A 294 8.90 -0.36 24.76
C ARG A 294 7.52 -0.90 24.40
N ARG A 295 7.48 -2.08 23.81
CA ARG A 295 6.23 -2.74 23.43
C ARG A 295 5.35 -3.01 24.64
N THR A 296 5.91 -3.57 25.73
CA THR A 296 5.19 -3.83 26.99
C THR A 296 4.64 -2.55 27.61
N SER A 297 5.41 -1.47 27.60
CA SER A 297 4.96 -0.17 28.12
C SER A 297 3.79 0.42 27.33
N LEU A 298 3.77 0.21 26.02
CA LEU A 298 2.68 0.67 25.14
C LEU A 298 1.42 -0.20 25.29
N GLU A 299 1.58 -1.50 25.49
CA GLU A 299 0.49 -2.46 25.63
C GLU A 299 -0.42 -2.12 26.83
N SER A 300 0.13 -1.62 27.92
CA SER A 300 -0.63 -1.22 29.10
C SER A 300 -1.66 -0.12 28.80
N GLY A 301 -1.39 0.73 27.81
CA GLY A 301 -2.27 1.85 27.43
C GLY A 301 -3.49 1.45 26.58
N PHE A 302 -3.49 0.27 25.97
CA PHE A 302 -4.61 -0.20 25.12
C PHE A 302 -5.00 -1.66 25.35
N LYS A 303 -4.48 -2.29 26.41
CA LYS A 303 -4.80 -3.67 26.76
C LYS A 303 -6.32 -3.90 26.90
N ASP A 304 -7.03 -2.91 27.46
CA ASP A 304 -8.47 -2.95 27.62
C ASP A 304 -9.21 -2.81 26.26
N ALA A 305 -8.62 -2.14 25.30
CA ALA A 305 -9.18 -2.06 23.95
C ALA A 305 -9.12 -3.41 23.21
N TRP A 306 -8.20 -4.30 23.55
CA TRP A 306 -8.16 -5.65 23.01
C TRP A 306 -9.30 -6.53 23.54
N ALA A 307 -9.75 -6.25 24.76
CA ALA A 307 -10.86 -6.95 25.41
C ALA A 307 -12.20 -6.24 25.21
N GLY A 308 -12.23 -4.97 24.93
CA GLY A 308 -13.40 -4.16 25.16
C GLY A 308 -13.90 -3.30 24.07
N GLY A 309 -13.61 -2.26 23.61
CA GLY A 309 -14.33 -1.31 22.76
C GLY A 309 -13.56 -0.83 21.52
N PRO A 310 -14.16 0.04 20.74
CA PRO A 310 -13.44 0.74 19.70
C PRO A 310 -12.32 1.55 20.36
N ILE A 311 -11.12 1.54 19.74
CA ILE A 311 -10.00 2.31 20.25
C ILE A 311 -10.32 3.80 20.07
N PRO A 312 -10.39 4.59 21.16
CA PRO A 312 -10.58 6.03 21.05
C PRO A 312 -9.50 6.67 20.19
N ASP A 313 -9.82 7.77 19.54
CA ASP A 313 -8.85 8.50 18.70
C ASP A 313 -7.58 8.88 19.45
N THR A 314 -7.71 9.17 20.75
CA THR A 314 -6.58 9.47 21.65
C THR A 314 -5.63 8.28 21.86
N GLN A 315 -6.09 7.04 21.69
CA GLN A 315 -5.29 5.82 21.84
C GLN A 315 -4.72 5.30 20.50
N ARG A 316 -5.09 5.88 19.38
CA ARG A 316 -4.56 5.47 18.07
C ARG A 316 -3.04 5.66 17.96
N GLY A 317 -2.49 6.71 18.57
CA GLY A 317 -1.05 6.94 18.64
C GLY A 317 -0.30 5.78 19.32
N PRO A 318 -0.61 5.45 20.57
CA PRO A 318 -0.01 4.32 21.29
C PRO A 318 -0.14 2.97 20.55
N VAL A 319 -1.29 2.70 19.91
CA VAL A 319 -1.49 1.47 19.12
C VAL A 319 -0.57 1.42 17.89
N ARG A 320 -0.40 2.54 17.20
CA ARG A 320 0.56 2.66 16.08
C ARG A 320 2.00 2.49 16.55
N ASP A 321 2.35 3.07 17.69
CA ASP A 321 3.69 2.92 18.26
C ASP A 321 3.96 1.47 18.68
N TYR A 322 2.97 0.78 19.22
CA TYR A 322 3.06 -0.66 19.49
C TYR A 322 3.23 -1.47 18.20
N TYR A 323 2.48 -1.14 17.15
CA TYR A 323 2.67 -1.75 15.84
C TYR A 323 4.11 -1.56 15.36
N ASN A 324 4.63 -0.33 15.41
CA ASN A 324 5.98 -0.02 14.96
C ASN A 324 7.05 -0.75 15.79
N ALA A 325 6.90 -0.83 17.10
CA ALA A 325 7.80 -1.58 17.98
C ALA A 325 7.76 -3.08 17.67
N THR A 326 6.56 -3.63 17.42
CA THR A 326 6.38 -5.03 17.03
C THR A 326 7.04 -5.30 15.67
N GLN A 327 6.84 -4.42 14.70
CA GLN A 327 7.45 -4.53 13.37
C GLN A 327 8.98 -4.52 13.44
N ARG A 328 9.56 -3.65 14.27
CA ARG A 328 11.01 -3.60 14.49
C ARG A 328 11.55 -4.88 15.15
N LEU A 329 10.80 -5.48 16.07
CA LEU A 329 11.16 -6.80 16.63
C LEU A 329 11.14 -7.89 15.56
N ILE A 330 10.11 -7.93 14.71
CA ILE A 330 10.02 -8.88 13.58
C ILE A 330 11.25 -8.78 12.68
N GLN A 331 11.76 -7.57 12.48
CA GLN A 331 12.89 -7.26 11.61
C GLN A 331 14.24 -7.45 12.27
N HIS A 332 14.30 -7.54 13.61
CA HIS A 332 15.57 -7.62 14.33
C HIS A 332 16.28 -8.93 14.01
N PRO A 333 17.59 -8.91 13.68
CA PRO A 333 18.34 -10.12 13.32
C PRO A 333 18.34 -11.18 14.43
N ASP A 334 18.32 -10.75 15.70
CA ASP A 334 18.34 -11.64 16.86
C ASP A 334 16.94 -12.20 17.23
N THR A 335 15.89 -11.82 16.51
CA THR A 335 14.55 -12.39 16.71
C THR A 335 14.46 -13.76 16.05
N THR A 336 14.15 -14.77 16.84
CA THR A 336 14.03 -16.15 16.34
C THR A 336 12.86 -16.33 15.38
N PRO A 337 12.89 -17.32 14.47
CA PRO A 337 11.76 -17.60 13.57
C PRO A 337 10.44 -17.87 14.28
N ALA A 338 10.46 -18.54 15.45
CA ALA A 338 9.27 -18.81 16.23
C ALA A 338 8.68 -17.55 16.85
N GLU A 339 9.52 -16.68 17.44
CA GLU A 339 9.10 -15.37 17.94
C GLU A 339 8.56 -14.49 16.82
N ARG A 340 9.21 -14.48 15.66
CA ARG A 340 8.80 -13.70 14.48
C ARG A 340 7.37 -14.05 14.07
N LYS A 341 7.04 -15.32 13.96
CA LYS A 341 5.68 -15.78 13.63
C LYS A 341 4.62 -15.29 14.63
N THR A 342 4.94 -15.34 15.92
CA THR A 342 4.06 -14.83 16.97
C THR A 342 3.87 -13.32 16.88
N LEU A 343 4.96 -12.59 16.65
CA LEU A 343 4.95 -11.13 16.50
C LEU A 343 4.18 -10.68 15.25
N GLU A 344 4.28 -11.42 14.14
CA GLU A 344 3.51 -11.16 12.91
C GLU A 344 2.01 -11.27 13.17
N ALA A 345 1.56 -12.31 13.85
CA ALA A 345 0.15 -12.47 14.22
C ALA A 345 -0.34 -11.31 15.13
N GLN A 346 0.47 -10.90 16.10
CA GLN A 346 0.15 -9.78 16.99
C GLN A 346 0.14 -8.43 16.24
N ARG A 347 1.06 -8.22 15.32
CA ARG A 347 1.09 -7.03 14.46
C ARG A 347 -0.20 -6.93 13.63
N ASP A 348 -0.59 -8.01 12.98
CA ASP A 348 -1.77 -8.04 12.11
C ASP A 348 -3.06 -7.84 12.93
N GLN A 349 -3.10 -8.37 14.15
CA GLN A 349 -4.19 -8.09 15.10
C GLN A 349 -4.23 -6.61 15.50
N THR A 350 -3.09 -5.98 15.70
CA THR A 350 -3.00 -4.55 16.04
C THR A 350 -3.57 -3.67 14.93
N ILE A 351 -3.28 -3.97 13.66
CA ILE A 351 -3.88 -3.26 12.52
C ILE A 351 -5.41 -3.39 12.54
N ARG A 352 -5.93 -4.59 12.76
CA ARG A 352 -7.37 -4.83 12.83
C ARG A 352 -8.04 -4.02 13.93
N LEU A 353 -7.36 -3.80 15.06
CA LEU A 353 -7.86 -2.94 16.12
C LEU A 353 -7.91 -1.46 15.72
N ILE A 354 -6.87 -0.96 15.04
CA ILE A 354 -6.82 0.44 14.59
C ILE A 354 -8.01 0.78 13.69
N PHE A 355 -8.42 -0.16 12.83
CA PHE A 355 -9.47 0.09 11.85
C PHE A 355 -10.86 -0.36 12.29
N HIS A 356 -11.00 -1.13 13.40
CA HIS A 356 -12.28 -1.72 13.77
C HIS A 356 -13.41 -0.69 13.94
N GLY A 357 -13.24 0.32 14.78
CA GLY A 357 -14.33 1.25 15.10
C GLY A 357 -14.90 1.97 13.88
N PRO A 358 -14.09 2.65 13.11
CA PRO A 358 -14.51 3.32 11.90
C PRO A 358 -15.10 2.36 10.84
N VAL A 359 -14.46 1.21 10.57
CA VAL A 359 -15.01 0.23 9.62
C VAL A 359 -16.38 -0.25 10.07
N SER A 360 -16.56 -0.51 11.37
CA SER A 360 -17.85 -0.94 11.93
C SER A 360 -18.94 0.10 11.72
N ALA A 361 -18.65 1.39 11.92
CA ALA A 361 -19.60 2.45 11.70
C ALA A 361 -20.04 2.56 10.23
N LYS A 362 -19.07 2.52 9.31
CA LYS A 362 -19.33 2.56 7.87
C LYS A 362 -20.05 1.31 7.38
N PHE A 363 -19.66 0.15 7.87
CA PHE A 363 -20.30 -1.11 7.56
C PHE A 363 -21.78 -1.12 7.99
N GLN A 364 -22.09 -0.63 9.19
CA GLN A 364 -23.46 -0.50 9.68
C GLN A 364 -24.28 0.48 8.82
N GLU A 365 -23.69 1.58 8.39
CA GLU A 365 -24.34 2.56 7.51
C GLU A 365 -24.70 1.93 6.15
N VAL A 366 -23.76 1.22 5.52
CA VAL A 366 -23.93 0.68 4.17
C VAL A 366 -24.79 -0.58 4.15
N TYR A 367 -24.61 -1.46 5.14
CA TYR A 367 -25.21 -2.79 5.13
C TYR A 367 -26.32 -3.01 6.17
N GLY A 368 -26.73 -1.99 6.93
CA GLY A 368 -27.69 -2.13 8.04
C GLY A 368 -29.00 -2.82 7.67
N SER A 369 -29.58 -2.50 6.51
CA SER A 369 -30.79 -3.17 6.02
C SER A 369 -30.55 -4.64 5.65
N LYS A 370 -29.41 -4.97 5.03
CA LYS A 370 -29.02 -6.35 4.70
C LYS A 370 -28.71 -7.16 5.96
N LEU A 371 -28.08 -6.53 6.96
CA LEU A 371 -27.85 -7.15 8.28
C LEU A 371 -29.16 -7.53 8.93
N SER A 372 -30.10 -6.60 9.01
CA SER A 372 -31.42 -6.87 9.58
C SER A 372 -32.13 -8.03 8.86
N ALA A 373 -32.19 -7.99 7.53
CA ALA A 373 -32.86 -9.03 6.75
C ALA A 373 -32.19 -10.41 6.90
N GLY A 374 -30.85 -10.47 6.84
CA GLY A 374 -30.10 -11.72 6.92
C GLY A 374 -30.14 -12.35 8.29
N TYR A 375 -29.98 -11.59 9.38
CA TYR A 375 -30.10 -12.10 10.74
C TYR A 375 -31.53 -12.55 11.06
N GLN A 376 -32.54 -11.79 10.67
CA GLN A 376 -33.95 -12.17 10.81
C GLN A 376 -34.29 -13.47 10.10
N ALA A 377 -33.76 -13.70 8.91
CA ALA A 377 -33.97 -14.94 8.16
C ALA A 377 -33.49 -16.19 8.92
N LEU A 378 -32.56 -16.02 9.87
CA LEU A 378 -32.04 -17.08 10.75
C LEU A 378 -32.65 -17.04 12.15
N GLY A 379 -33.61 -16.16 12.42
CA GLY A 379 -34.21 -15.98 13.76
C GLY A 379 -33.22 -15.38 14.77
N LEU A 380 -32.21 -14.64 14.31
CA LEU A 380 -31.22 -13.97 15.14
C LEU A 380 -31.54 -12.47 15.26
N PRO A 381 -31.23 -11.82 16.40
CA PRO A 381 -31.30 -10.38 16.51
C PRO A 381 -30.26 -9.72 15.60
N ALA A 382 -30.66 -8.66 14.88
CA ALA A 382 -29.73 -7.90 14.05
C ALA A 382 -28.68 -7.20 14.94
N PRO A 383 -27.38 -7.35 14.64
CA PRO A 383 -26.34 -6.71 15.42
C PRO A 383 -26.24 -5.20 15.13
N ASP A 384 -25.83 -4.45 16.15
CA ASP A 384 -25.33 -3.09 15.95
C ASP A 384 -23.80 -3.09 16.00
N PHE A 385 -23.15 -3.36 14.88
CA PHE A 385 -21.70 -3.42 14.81
C PHE A 385 -21.00 -2.10 15.17
N LYS A 386 -21.71 -0.97 15.07
CA LYS A 386 -21.20 0.33 15.49
C LYS A 386 -20.99 0.39 17.02
N ALA A 387 -21.88 -0.26 17.77
CA ALA A 387 -21.82 -0.30 19.24
C ALA A 387 -20.96 -1.47 19.79
N MET A 388 -20.63 -2.45 18.94
CA MET A 388 -19.89 -3.64 19.35
C MET A 388 -18.38 -3.41 19.32
N ASN A 389 -17.68 -3.99 20.29
CA ASN A 389 -16.23 -4.19 20.17
C ASN A 389 -15.93 -5.33 19.18
N ARG A 390 -14.64 -5.47 18.80
CA ARG A 390 -14.26 -6.48 17.81
C ARG A 390 -14.59 -7.92 18.25
N ALA A 391 -14.37 -8.25 19.52
CA ALA A 391 -14.68 -9.60 20.01
C ALA A 391 -16.19 -9.89 19.93
N GLN A 392 -17.03 -8.94 20.32
CA GLN A 392 -18.48 -9.04 20.22
C GLN A 392 -18.94 -9.14 18.75
N ALA A 393 -18.34 -8.34 17.87
CA ALA A 393 -18.65 -8.40 16.43
C ALA A 393 -18.29 -9.76 15.84
N LEU A 394 -17.10 -10.29 16.12
CA LEU A 394 -16.68 -11.61 15.66
C LEU A 394 -17.53 -12.74 16.24
N ALA A 395 -17.92 -12.65 17.52
CA ALA A 395 -18.83 -13.62 18.15
C ALA A 395 -20.21 -13.62 17.48
N SER A 396 -20.75 -12.43 17.16
CA SER A 396 -22.02 -12.30 16.43
C SER A 396 -21.93 -12.91 15.04
N ILE A 397 -20.83 -12.69 14.32
CA ILE A 397 -20.61 -13.28 12.99
C ILE A 397 -20.50 -14.80 13.07
N ALA A 398 -19.73 -15.33 14.04
CA ALA A 398 -19.60 -16.76 14.25
C ALA A 398 -20.95 -17.42 14.58
N GLN A 399 -21.78 -16.76 15.39
CA GLN A 399 -23.15 -17.21 15.69
C GLN A 399 -24.00 -17.26 14.41
N PHE A 400 -23.93 -16.22 13.58
CA PHE A 400 -24.62 -16.17 12.28
C PHE A 400 -24.19 -17.32 11.36
N GLU A 401 -22.89 -17.53 11.20
CA GLU A 401 -22.36 -18.60 10.34
C GLU A 401 -22.74 -19.99 10.84
N SER A 402 -22.65 -20.22 12.16
CA SER A 402 -23.08 -21.48 12.77
C SER A 402 -24.56 -21.76 12.55
N LYS A 403 -25.42 -20.73 12.71
CA LYS A 403 -26.85 -20.86 12.50
C LYS A 403 -27.19 -21.06 11.02
N LEU A 404 -26.49 -20.36 10.12
CA LEU A 404 -26.64 -20.54 8.67
C LEU A 404 -26.30 -21.98 8.25
N ALA A 405 -25.20 -22.52 8.76
CA ALA A 405 -24.79 -23.91 8.49
C ALA A 405 -25.80 -24.94 9.03
N ALA A 406 -26.46 -24.65 10.14
CA ALA A 406 -27.44 -25.50 10.77
C ALA A 406 -28.89 -25.36 10.20
N THR A 407 -29.11 -24.44 9.24
CA THR A 407 -30.44 -24.14 8.70
C THR A 407 -30.48 -24.49 7.20
N PRO A 408 -30.84 -25.76 6.84
CA PRO A 408 -31.04 -26.12 5.43
C PRO A 408 -32.14 -25.24 4.82
N GLY A 409 -31.87 -24.63 3.66
CA GLY A 409 -32.83 -23.74 3.01
C GLY A 409 -32.92 -22.34 3.64
N ALA A 410 -31.88 -21.93 4.39
CA ALA A 410 -31.74 -20.55 4.85
C ALA A 410 -32.00 -19.59 3.67
N GLY A 411 -32.85 -18.59 3.89
CA GLY A 411 -33.32 -17.69 2.84
C GLY A 411 -32.18 -16.94 2.14
N GLU A 412 -32.46 -16.46 0.94
CA GLU A 412 -31.51 -15.75 0.07
C GLU A 412 -30.77 -14.60 0.80
N ALA A 413 -31.50 -13.87 1.68
CA ALA A 413 -30.93 -12.77 2.46
C ALA A 413 -29.78 -13.20 3.36
N ALA A 414 -29.91 -14.34 4.06
CA ALA A 414 -28.85 -14.88 4.91
C ALA A 414 -27.66 -15.38 4.07
N THR A 415 -27.92 -16.09 2.98
CA THR A 415 -26.89 -16.63 2.10
C THR A 415 -26.06 -15.52 1.45
N LYS A 416 -26.70 -14.43 1.00
CA LYS A 416 -26.01 -13.28 0.41
C LYS A 416 -25.25 -12.44 1.43
N LEU A 417 -25.67 -12.44 2.70
CA LEU A 417 -24.99 -11.70 3.77
C LEU A 417 -23.69 -12.39 4.23
N ALA A 418 -23.59 -13.71 4.20
CA ALA A 418 -22.46 -14.45 4.72
C ALA A 418 -21.09 -14.00 4.16
N PRO A 419 -20.89 -13.88 2.84
CA PRO A 419 -19.60 -13.39 2.32
C PRO A 419 -19.29 -11.94 2.77
N ILE A 420 -20.28 -11.08 2.87
CA ILE A 420 -20.13 -9.70 3.34
C ILE A 420 -19.65 -9.66 4.80
N LEU A 421 -20.20 -10.52 5.65
CA LEU A 421 -19.77 -10.65 7.04
C LEU A 421 -18.34 -11.19 7.18
N ARG A 422 -17.93 -12.12 6.32
CA ARG A 422 -16.53 -12.61 6.30
C ARG A 422 -15.58 -11.50 5.89
N ASP A 423 -15.92 -10.73 4.88
CA ASP A 423 -15.11 -9.59 4.45
C ASP A 423 -14.96 -8.55 5.56
N PHE A 424 -16.03 -8.28 6.31
CA PHE A 424 -15.98 -7.42 7.48
C PHE A 424 -15.11 -8.03 8.60
N ALA A 425 -15.25 -9.32 8.89
CA ALA A 425 -14.42 -10.00 9.89
C ALA A 425 -12.93 -9.95 9.54
N GLU A 426 -12.58 -10.03 8.26
CA GLU A 426 -11.21 -9.95 7.77
C GLU A 426 -10.71 -8.51 7.57
N LEU A 427 -11.56 -7.52 7.75
CA LEU A 427 -11.29 -6.11 7.43
C LEU A 427 -10.72 -5.97 6.02
N LYS A 428 -11.43 -6.53 5.03
CA LYS A 428 -11.02 -6.38 3.63
C LYS A 428 -11.06 -4.90 3.20
N SER A 429 -10.22 -4.60 2.25
CA SER A 429 -9.91 -3.24 1.77
C SER A 429 -11.14 -2.44 1.33
N SER A 430 -12.11 -3.08 0.72
CA SER A 430 -13.37 -2.44 0.28
C SER A 430 -14.21 -1.84 1.43
N LEU A 431 -13.87 -2.17 2.68
CA LEU A 431 -14.52 -1.69 3.89
C LEU A 431 -13.73 -0.60 4.63
N ILE A 432 -12.54 -0.26 4.15
CA ILE A 432 -11.66 0.74 4.79
C ILE A 432 -11.76 2.06 4.01
N PRO A 433 -12.37 3.11 4.56
CA PRO A 433 -12.47 4.41 3.89
C PRO A 433 -11.11 5.08 3.69
N ASP A 434 -10.93 5.77 2.57
CA ASP A 434 -9.70 6.50 2.20
C ASP A 434 -9.27 7.57 3.20
N THR A 435 -10.24 8.16 3.89
CA THR A 435 -9.97 9.28 4.82
C THR A 435 -9.19 8.88 6.06
N TRP A 436 -8.81 7.61 6.20
CA TRP A 436 -8.21 7.07 7.43
C TRP A 436 -6.72 6.75 7.33
N ILE A 437 -6.13 7.04 6.20
CA ILE A 437 -4.71 6.80 5.96
C ILE A 437 -3.92 8.08 5.86
#